data_9b66d54e98b063e2e8f153cd05a39dc0
#
_entry.id   9b66d54e98b063e2e8f153cd05a39dc0
#
_cell.length_a   1.000
_cell.length_b   1.000
_cell.length_c   1.000
_cell.angle_alpha   90.00
_cell.angle_beta   90.00
_cell.angle_gamma   90.00
#
_symmetry.space_group_name_H-M   'P 1'
#
loop_
_entity.id
_entity.type
_entity.pdbx_description
1 polymer ?
#
loop_
_entity_poly.entity_id
_entity_poly.type
_entity_poly.pdbx_seq_one_letter_code
_entity_poly.pdbx_strand_id
1 'polypeptide(L)'
;MLAVEIDRNFFPHIQRKAKAAGVTNVQTIAGEPTDPKLTEPVDVALLHDVLHHIENPAAYIKSLAKYLKPAARVVIVDYLAKQGPHRDDPSLQVGKEEAAKLLAAIGFKPADDVALFPDKYFVVYGR
;
A
#
# COMPACT_ATOMS: atom_id res chain seq x y z
N MET A 1 -10.84 2.51 -9.91
CA MET A 1 -9.78 2.57 -8.90
C MET A 1 -10.39 2.87 -7.54
N LEU A 2 -10.05 2.09 -6.54
CA LEU A 2 -10.49 2.29 -5.16
C LEU A 2 -9.39 3.00 -4.38
N ALA A 3 -9.64 4.23 -3.98
CA ALA A 3 -8.71 5.04 -3.18
C ALA A 3 -9.06 4.91 -1.70
N VAL A 4 -8.26 4.14 -0.96
CA VAL A 4 -8.50 3.85 0.46
C VAL A 4 -7.82 4.88 1.33
N GLU A 5 -8.57 5.48 2.24
CA GLU A 5 -8.07 6.44 3.22
C GLU A 5 -8.81 6.24 4.55
N ILE A 6 -8.10 6.26 5.66
CA ILE A 6 -8.72 6.14 6.98
C ILE A 6 -9.30 7.46 7.48
N ASP A 7 -8.78 8.59 7.02
CA ASP A 7 -9.30 9.91 7.36
C ASP A 7 -10.19 10.44 6.23
N ARG A 8 -11.49 10.46 6.49
CA ARG A 8 -12.50 10.93 5.53
C ARG A 8 -12.34 12.40 5.14
N ASN A 9 -11.63 13.20 5.92
CA ASN A 9 -11.36 14.59 5.60
C ASN A 9 -10.51 14.76 4.34
N PHE A 10 -9.79 13.72 3.93
CA PHE A 10 -9.02 13.70 2.67
C PHE A 10 -9.85 13.35 1.44
N PHE A 11 -11.08 12.86 1.59
CA PHE A 11 -11.92 12.47 0.45
C PHE A 11 -12.19 13.63 -0.51
N PRO A 12 -12.57 14.84 -0.05
CA PRO A 12 -12.75 15.97 -0.98
C PRO A 12 -11.48 16.33 -1.74
N HIS A 13 -10.31 16.17 -1.12
CA HIS A 13 -9.03 16.42 -1.77
C HIS A 13 -8.75 15.41 -2.89
N ILE A 14 -8.98 14.12 -2.63
CA ILE A 14 -8.83 13.05 -3.64
C ILE A 14 -9.78 13.30 -4.81
N GLN A 15 -11.04 13.62 -4.51
CA GLN A 15 -12.06 13.86 -5.52
C GLN A 15 -11.75 15.09 -6.38
N ARG A 16 -11.23 16.18 -5.77
CA ARG A 16 -10.79 17.37 -6.51
C ARG A 16 -9.63 17.08 -7.44
N LYS A 17 -8.64 16.31 -6.98
CA LYS A 17 -7.50 15.91 -7.82
C LYS A 17 -7.94 15.05 -8.99
N ALA A 18 -8.82 14.09 -8.76
CA ALA A 18 -9.36 13.23 -9.81
C ALA A 18 -10.11 14.07 -10.86
N LYS A 19 -10.96 14.99 -10.41
CA LYS A 19 -11.71 15.89 -11.32
C LYS A 19 -10.78 16.80 -12.13
N ALA A 20 -9.77 17.38 -11.48
CA ALA A 20 -8.79 18.24 -12.16
C ALA A 20 -7.97 17.49 -13.22
N ALA A 21 -7.73 16.20 -13.01
CA ALA A 21 -7.06 15.32 -13.97
C ALA A 21 -8.00 14.74 -15.05
N GLY A 22 -9.29 15.07 -15.02
CA GLY A 22 -10.29 14.51 -15.93
C GLY A 22 -10.59 13.03 -15.72
N VAL A 23 -10.31 12.51 -14.52
CA VAL A 23 -10.48 11.09 -14.18
C VAL A 23 -11.82 10.89 -13.48
N THR A 24 -12.65 9.97 -13.98
CA THR A 24 -14.00 9.69 -13.48
C THR A 24 -14.13 8.34 -12.79
N ASN A 25 -13.09 7.52 -12.79
CA ASN A 25 -13.10 6.14 -12.30
C ASN A 25 -12.39 5.97 -10.93
N VAL A 26 -12.41 7.00 -10.10
CA VAL A 26 -11.87 6.96 -8.74
C VAL A 26 -13.01 6.98 -7.72
N GLN A 27 -13.07 5.93 -6.89
CA GLN A 27 -14.01 5.81 -5.77
C GLN A 27 -13.23 5.87 -4.47
N THR A 28 -13.63 6.75 -3.55
CA THR A 28 -13.04 6.83 -2.21
C THR A 28 -13.64 5.77 -1.28
N ILE A 29 -12.79 5.11 -0.52
CA ILE A 29 -13.15 4.06 0.43
C ILE A 29 -12.66 4.46 1.82
N ALA A 30 -13.56 4.44 2.81
CA ALA A 30 -13.18 4.62 4.21
C ALA A 30 -12.60 3.33 4.77
N GLY A 31 -11.28 3.23 4.78
CA GLY A 31 -10.57 2.10 5.39
C GLY A 31 -10.50 2.21 6.91
N GLU A 32 -10.08 1.13 7.54
CA GLU A 32 -9.80 1.03 8.96
C GLU A 32 -8.31 0.75 9.18
N PRO A 33 -7.77 0.97 10.39
CA PRO A 33 -6.35 0.73 10.67
C PRO A 33 -5.86 -0.70 10.39
N THR A 34 -6.76 -1.69 10.45
CA THR A 34 -6.44 -3.11 10.24
C THR A 34 -7.16 -3.73 9.05
N ASP A 35 -7.94 -2.96 8.29
CA ASP A 35 -8.71 -3.48 7.16
C ASP A 35 -8.94 -2.38 6.11
N PRO A 36 -8.55 -2.58 4.85
CA PRO A 36 -8.79 -1.61 3.80
C PRO A 36 -10.29 -1.43 3.45
N LYS A 37 -11.17 -2.33 3.88
CA LYS A 37 -12.62 -2.28 3.64
C LYS A 37 -13.00 -2.15 2.16
N LEU A 38 -12.28 -2.83 1.29
CA LEU A 38 -12.58 -2.79 -0.14
C LEU A 38 -13.98 -3.34 -0.42
N THR A 39 -14.64 -2.75 -1.42
CA THR A 39 -16.01 -3.10 -1.80
C THR A 39 -16.03 -4.23 -2.84
N GLU A 40 -14.90 -4.55 -3.44
CA GLU A 40 -14.75 -5.58 -4.46
C GLU A 40 -13.32 -6.15 -4.50
N PRO A 41 -13.12 -7.35 -5.05
CA PRO A 41 -11.78 -7.89 -5.27
C PRO A 41 -11.00 -7.06 -6.27
N VAL A 42 -9.68 -6.96 -6.06
CA VAL A 42 -8.78 -6.14 -6.87
C VAL A 42 -7.71 -6.97 -7.57
N ASP A 43 -7.26 -6.46 -8.71
CA ASP A 43 -6.17 -7.05 -9.49
C ASP A 43 -4.80 -6.56 -9.03
N VAL A 44 -4.75 -5.31 -8.54
CA VAL A 44 -3.52 -4.68 -8.05
C VAL A 44 -3.83 -3.90 -6.77
N ALA A 45 -3.03 -4.11 -5.75
CA ALA A 45 -3.02 -3.29 -4.55
C ALA A 45 -1.70 -2.53 -4.48
N LEU A 46 -1.76 -1.20 -4.50
CA LEU A 46 -0.58 -0.33 -4.37
C LEU A 46 -0.56 0.32 -2.99
N LEU A 47 0.52 0.08 -2.25
CA LEU A 47 0.82 0.77 -1.00
C LEU A 47 2.06 1.64 -1.21
N HIS A 48 1.84 2.94 -1.39
CA HIS A 48 2.90 3.92 -1.64
C HIS A 48 3.01 4.88 -0.47
N ASP A 49 4.13 4.83 0.23
CA ASP A 49 4.42 5.62 1.45
C ASP A 49 3.35 5.45 2.55
N VAL A 50 2.77 4.26 2.64
CA VAL A 50 1.66 3.95 3.54
C VAL A 50 2.04 2.92 4.58
N LEU A 51 2.83 1.91 4.20
CA LEU A 51 3.09 0.74 5.05
C LEU A 51 3.74 1.14 6.38
N HIS A 52 4.65 2.11 6.37
CA HIS A 52 5.30 2.63 7.57
C HIS A 52 4.35 3.39 8.52
N HIS A 53 3.17 3.81 8.06
CA HIS A 53 2.15 4.45 8.88
C HIS A 53 1.15 3.46 9.50
N ILE A 54 1.17 2.20 9.07
CA ILE A 54 0.24 1.19 9.56
C ILE A 54 0.77 0.63 10.88
N GLU A 55 0.02 0.82 11.95
CA GLU A 55 0.42 0.40 13.30
C GLU A 55 0.60 -1.11 13.42
N ASN A 56 -0.31 -1.89 12.82
CA ASN A 56 -0.22 -3.34 12.76
C ASN A 56 -0.21 -3.82 11.31
N PRO A 57 0.94 -3.74 10.61
CA PRO A 57 1.00 -4.07 9.20
C PRO A 57 0.68 -5.54 8.90
N ALA A 58 1.02 -6.47 9.81
CA ALA A 58 0.70 -7.88 9.62
C ALA A 58 -0.81 -8.13 9.56
N ALA A 59 -1.57 -7.53 10.47
CA ALA A 59 -3.03 -7.63 10.47
C ALA A 59 -3.64 -6.98 9.23
N TYR A 60 -3.13 -5.83 8.83
CA TYR A 60 -3.60 -5.13 7.63
C TYR A 60 -3.37 -5.94 6.36
N ILE A 61 -2.18 -6.46 6.15
CA ILE A 61 -1.82 -7.29 4.98
C ILE A 61 -2.67 -8.56 4.95
N LYS A 62 -2.89 -9.18 6.10
CA LYS A 62 -3.77 -10.35 6.21
C LYS A 62 -5.23 -10.02 5.82
N SER A 63 -5.72 -8.86 6.20
CA SER A 63 -7.06 -8.40 5.81
C SER A 63 -7.11 -8.06 4.31
N LEU A 64 -6.08 -7.40 3.79
CA LEU A 64 -5.96 -7.10 2.37
C LEU A 64 -6.03 -8.36 1.50
N ALA A 65 -5.43 -9.45 1.95
CA ALA A 65 -5.40 -10.74 1.23
C ALA A 65 -6.79 -11.23 0.83
N LYS A 66 -7.82 -10.92 1.62
CA LYS A 66 -9.21 -11.34 1.35
C LYS A 66 -9.80 -10.70 0.09
N TYR A 67 -9.23 -9.59 -0.32
CA TYR A 67 -9.71 -8.82 -1.47
C TYR A 67 -8.84 -9.01 -2.72
N LEU A 68 -7.80 -9.81 -2.65
CA LEU A 68 -6.89 -10.03 -3.77
C LEU A 68 -7.39 -11.17 -4.66
N LYS A 69 -7.55 -10.89 -5.94
CA LYS A 69 -7.87 -11.93 -6.94
C LYS A 69 -6.72 -12.96 -7.03
N PRO A 70 -6.97 -14.17 -7.58
CA PRO A 70 -5.94 -15.23 -7.67
C PRO A 70 -4.65 -14.79 -8.37
N ALA A 71 -4.73 -13.98 -9.43
CA ALA A 71 -3.58 -13.47 -10.18
C ALA A 71 -3.17 -12.06 -9.77
N ALA A 72 -3.64 -11.57 -8.62
CA ALA A 72 -3.35 -10.20 -8.18
C ALA A 72 -1.86 -9.95 -7.94
N ARG A 73 -1.49 -8.68 -8.02
CA ARG A 73 -0.18 -8.18 -7.63
C ARG A 73 -0.33 -7.22 -6.46
N VAL A 74 0.63 -7.26 -5.55
CA VAL A 74 0.77 -6.25 -4.49
C VAL A 74 2.05 -5.48 -4.77
N VAL A 75 1.94 -4.16 -4.79
CA VAL A 75 3.07 -3.27 -5.05
C VAL A 75 3.35 -2.47 -3.78
N ILE A 76 4.56 -2.57 -3.28
CA ILE A 76 5.02 -1.79 -2.12
C ILE A 76 6.08 -0.81 -2.59
N VAL A 77 5.82 0.48 -2.34
CA VAL A 77 6.78 1.55 -2.53
C VAL A 77 6.92 2.26 -1.19
N ASP A 78 8.09 2.19 -0.58
CA ASP A 78 8.33 2.81 0.71
C ASP A 78 9.81 3.16 0.87
N TYR A 79 10.14 3.92 1.92
CA TYR A 79 11.49 4.37 2.14
C TYR A 79 12.44 3.24 2.52
N LEU A 80 13.64 3.30 1.97
CA LEU A 80 14.75 2.47 2.42
C LEU A 80 15.05 2.80 3.89
N ALA A 81 15.54 1.81 4.64
CA ALA A 81 15.91 2.00 6.04
C ALA A 81 16.85 3.21 6.19
N LYS A 82 16.57 4.04 7.20
CA LYS A 82 17.31 5.29 7.50
C LYS A 82 17.21 6.35 6.40
N GLN A 83 16.24 6.26 5.52
CA GLN A 83 15.92 7.27 4.51
C GLN A 83 14.55 7.90 4.79
N GLY A 84 14.26 9.01 4.11
CA GLY A 84 12.96 9.68 4.19
C GLY A 84 12.71 10.44 5.49
N PRO A 85 11.44 10.84 5.73
CA PRO A 85 11.07 11.72 6.83
C PRO A 85 11.23 11.08 8.22
N HIS A 86 11.19 9.76 8.32
CA HIS A 86 11.30 9.01 9.59
C HIS A 86 12.65 8.30 9.75
N ARG A 87 13.70 8.80 9.10
CA ARG A 87 15.03 8.17 9.07
C ARG A 87 15.68 7.94 10.44
N ASP A 88 15.28 8.73 11.43
CA ASP A 88 15.82 8.67 12.79
C ASP A 88 14.94 7.88 13.76
N ASP A 89 13.79 7.35 13.30
CA ASP A 89 12.85 6.59 14.11
C ASP A 89 12.59 5.20 13.50
N PRO A 90 13.28 4.14 13.96
CA PRO A 90 13.08 2.80 13.44
C PRO A 90 11.66 2.25 13.60
N SER A 91 10.89 2.76 14.57
CA SER A 91 9.50 2.32 14.79
C SER A 91 8.56 2.75 13.67
N LEU A 92 8.94 3.77 12.90
CA LEU A 92 8.19 4.29 11.75
C LEU A 92 8.83 3.89 10.41
N GLN A 93 9.57 2.78 10.40
CA GLN A 93 10.23 2.26 9.20
C GLN A 93 9.79 0.83 8.94
N VAL A 94 9.43 0.55 7.69
CA VAL A 94 9.22 -0.82 7.21
C VAL A 94 10.18 -1.05 6.05
N GLY A 95 11.30 -1.68 6.35
CA GLY A 95 12.32 -1.97 5.34
C GLY A 95 11.86 -3.02 4.33
N LYS A 96 12.62 -3.12 3.24
CA LYS A 96 12.33 -4.05 2.13
C LYS A 96 12.22 -5.51 2.59
N GLU A 97 13.11 -5.94 3.48
CA GLU A 97 13.10 -7.31 4.00
C GLU A 97 11.88 -7.59 4.87
N GLU A 98 11.48 -6.63 5.70
CA GLU A 98 10.29 -6.74 6.53
C GLU A 98 9.02 -6.78 5.67
N ALA A 99 8.92 -5.92 4.65
CA ALA A 99 7.82 -5.96 3.69
C ALA A 99 7.74 -7.33 3.02
N ALA A 100 8.87 -7.90 2.60
CA ALA A 100 8.90 -9.23 2.00
C ALA A 100 8.37 -10.32 2.94
N LYS A 101 8.68 -10.24 4.23
CA LYS A 101 8.15 -11.17 5.24
C LYS A 101 6.64 -11.04 5.41
N LEU A 102 6.14 -9.81 5.43
CA LEU A 102 4.70 -9.53 5.53
C LEU A 102 3.94 -10.14 4.35
N LEU A 103 4.46 -9.97 3.14
CA LEU A 103 3.84 -10.50 1.92
C LEU A 103 3.98 -12.03 1.82
N ALA A 104 5.11 -12.59 2.28
CA ALA A 104 5.30 -14.04 2.34
C ALA A 104 4.26 -14.73 3.22
N ALA A 105 3.84 -14.09 4.31
CA ALA A 105 2.83 -14.61 5.22
C ALA A 105 1.47 -14.81 4.57
N ILE A 106 1.18 -14.14 3.44
CA ILE A 106 -0.04 -14.32 2.66
C ILE A 106 0.20 -15.03 1.32
N GLY A 107 1.37 -15.65 1.15
CA GLY A 107 1.71 -16.45 -0.04
C GLY A 107 2.24 -15.65 -1.23
N PHE A 108 2.67 -14.41 -1.04
CA PHE A 108 3.23 -13.56 -2.08
C PHE A 108 4.76 -13.54 -2.03
N LYS A 109 5.40 -13.49 -3.19
CA LYS A 109 6.86 -13.42 -3.34
C LYS A 109 7.23 -12.23 -4.20
N PRO A 110 8.45 -11.67 -4.04
CA PRO A 110 8.96 -10.67 -4.98
C PRO A 110 8.96 -11.23 -6.41
N ALA A 111 8.29 -10.53 -7.30
CA ALA A 111 8.23 -10.87 -8.73
C ALA A 111 9.06 -9.90 -9.56
N ASP A 112 9.15 -8.64 -9.13
CA ASP A 112 9.95 -7.62 -9.79
C ASP A 112 10.42 -6.58 -8.75
N ASP A 113 11.61 -6.05 -8.96
CA ASP A 113 12.26 -5.04 -8.12
C ASP A 113 12.68 -3.88 -9.02
N VAL A 114 11.98 -2.76 -8.90
CA VAL A 114 12.11 -1.63 -9.81
C VAL A 114 12.99 -0.54 -9.18
N ALA A 115 14.07 -0.18 -9.84
CA ALA A 115 14.97 0.91 -9.42
C ALA A 115 14.47 2.25 -9.99
N LEU A 116 13.41 2.80 -9.40
CA LEU A 116 12.80 4.06 -9.84
C LEU A 116 13.17 5.24 -8.95
N PHE A 117 13.27 5.02 -7.63
CA PHE A 117 13.55 6.05 -6.64
C PHE A 117 14.91 5.83 -5.97
N PRO A 118 15.71 6.89 -5.72
CA PRO A 118 17.01 6.74 -5.06
C PRO A 118 16.91 6.41 -3.55
N ASP A 119 15.80 6.78 -2.91
CA ASP A 119 15.59 6.67 -1.46
C ASP A 119 14.47 5.69 -1.06
N LYS A 120 13.86 5.02 -2.05
CA LYS A 120 12.76 4.08 -1.83
C LYS A 120 13.02 2.75 -2.52
N TYR A 121 12.52 1.67 -1.93
CA TYR A 121 12.36 0.42 -2.66
C TYR A 121 11.00 0.42 -3.38
N PHE A 122 10.94 -0.28 -4.50
CA PHE A 122 9.73 -0.46 -5.29
C PHE A 122 9.69 -1.94 -5.68
N VAL A 123 8.87 -2.72 -5.02
CA VAL A 123 8.81 -4.17 -5.26
C VAL A 123 7.39 -4.57 -5.64
N VAL A 124 7.29 -5.35 -6.70
CA VAL A 124 6.06 -6.01 -7.13
C VAL A 124 6.06 -7.43 -6.63
N TYR A 125 5.03 -7.79 -5.88
CA TYR A 125 4.85 -9.14 -5.34
C TYR A 125 3.75 -9.88 -6.10
N GLY A 126 3.96 -11.16 -6.34
CA GLY A 126 2.99 -12.07 -6.93
C GLY A 126 2.93 -13.39 -6.16
N ARG A 127 1.92 -14.18 -6.45
CA ARG A 127 1.79 -15.53 -5.88
C ARG A 127 2.60 -16.55 -6.63
#